data_ef5e60b99700383336997f9342e29f32
#
_entry.id   ef5e60b99700383336997f9342e29f32
#
_cell.length_a   1.000
_cell.length_b   1.000
_cell.length_c   1.000
_cell.angle_alpha   90.00
_cell.angle_beta   90.00
_cell.angle_gamma   90.00
#
_symmetry.space_group_name_H-M   'P 1'
#
loop_
_entity.id
_entity.type
_entity.pdbx_description
1 polymer ?
#
loop_
_entity_poly.entity_id
_entity_poly.type
_entity_poly.pdbx_seq_one_letter_code
_entity_poly.pdbx_strand_id
1 'polypeptide(L)'
;VVKGVLLTVFLCSAAQASEMEEIIVQARAVDESVRDIPVSVTAFSEEYIEKYSLKNLEDVAMHDSSLEITRQNSGSGAAVGLRGIKSSSSTLGIAPSVSIIIDGAYYPSARVVNEGLFDANQVAVLKGPQSLYFGKNATAGVITVKTNDPGDELEVIAKAGYEAEFQTTTLTGIISTPISDNWGIRLALQSRESDRGVLSNDAPDS
;
A
#
# COMPACT_ATOMS: atom_id res chain seq x y z
N VAL A 1 -41.13 -0.78 61.72
CA VAL A 1 -39.70 -0.96 61.52
C VAL A 1 -39.49 -1.76 60.24
N VAL A 2 -39.26 -1.10 59.09
CA VAL A 2 -38.98 -1.73 57.79
C VAL A 2 -37.49 -1.54 57.49
N LYS A 3 -36.75 -2.64 57.53
CA LYS A 3 -35.34 -2.66 57.13
C LYS A 3 -35.24 -2.65 55.61
N GLY A 4 -34.80 -1.55 55.04
CA GLY A 4 -34.40 -1.46 53.62
C GLY A 4 -33.08 -2.19 53.41
N VAL A 5 -33.09 -3.21 52.56
CA VAL A 5 -31.87 -3.87 52.03
C VAL A 5 -31.46 -3.12 50.79
N LEU A 6 -30.34 -2.40 50.86
CA LEU A 6 -29.71 -1.72 49.72
C LEU A 6 -28.91 -2.75 48.94
N LEU A 7 -29.44 -3.19 47.78
CA LEU A 7 -28.76 -4.11 46.90
C LEU A 7 -27.83 -3.30 45.96
N THR A 8 -26.56 -3.27 46.27
CA THR A 8 -25.51 -2.63 45.45
C THR A 8 -25.19 -3.58 44.29
N VAL A 9 -25.70 -3.28 43.09
CA VAL A 9 -25.31 -4.00 41.88
C VAL A 9 -23.95 -3.46 41.41
N PHE A 10 -22.91 -4.25 41.60
CA PHE A 10 -21.58 -4.00 41.03
C PHE A 10 -21.65 -4.36 39.54
N LEU A 11 -21.79 -3.35 38.66
CA LEU A 11 -21.54 -3.53 37.24
C LEU A 11 -20.05 -3.73 37.02
N CYS A 12 -19.65 -4.98 36.88
CA CYS A 12 -18.33 -5.34 36.38
C CYS A 12 -18.31 -5.02 34.86
N SER A 13 -17.81 -3.85 34.51
CA SER A 13 -17.49 -3.53 33.10
C SER A 13 -16.37 -4.48 32.68
N ALA A 14 -16.72 -5.52 31.92
CA ALA A 14 -15.74 -6.31 31.19
C ALA A 14 -15.02 -5.37 30.22
N ALA A 15 -13.78 -5.02 30.53
CA ALA A 15 -12.90 -4.39 29.56
C ALA A 15 -12.72 -5.40 28.41
N GLN A 16 -13.38 -5.14 27.29
CA GLN A 16 -13.06 -5.82 26.05
C GLN A 16 -11.63 -5.42 25.71
N ALA A 17 -10.68 -6.33 25.95
CA ALA A 17 -9.37 -6.23 25.36
C ALA A 17 -9.58 -6.25 23.85
N SER A 18 -9.36 -5.14 23.20
CA SER A 18 -9.24 -5.08 21.76
C SER A 18 -8.10 -6.05 21.39
N GLU A 19 -8.46 -7.15 20.77
CA GLU A 19 -7.50 -8.07 20.17
C GLU A 19 -6.70 -7.23 19.18
N MET A 20 -5.42 -6.99 19.47
CA MET A 20 -4.56 -6.28 18.55
C MET A 20 -4.35 -7.20 17.35
N GLU A 21 -4.94 -6.82 16.23
CA GLU A 21 -4.79 -7.50 14.95
C GLU A 21 -3.29 -7.66 14.64
N GLU A 22 -2.86 -8.89 14.48
CA GLU A 22 -1.47 -9.20 14.18
C GLU A 22 -1.21 -8.87 12.71
N ILE A 23 -0.39 -7.86 12.47
CA ILE A 23 -0.02 -7.46 11.12
C ILE A 23 1.06 -8.41 10.62
N ILE A 24 0.72 -9.27 9.66
CA ILE A 24 1.64 -10.15 8.96
C ILE A 24 2.14 -9.42 7.72
N VAL A 25 3.44 -9.41 7.50
CA VAL A 25 4.05 -8.78 6.33
C VAL A 25 4.96 -9.77 5.62
N GLN A 26 5.06 -9.65 4.30
CA GLN A 26 6.08 -10.36 3.52
C GLN A 26 7.45 -9.72 3.76
N ALA A 27 8.07 -10.12 4.88
CA ALA A 27 9.44 -9.79 5.16
C ALA A 27 10.31 -11.00 4.77
N ARG A 28 11.44 -10.77 4.16
CA ARG A 28 12.40 -11.83 3.80
C ARG A 28 11.82 -12.90 2.87
N ALA A 29 10.85 -12.55 2.01
CA ALA A 29 10.10 -13.45 1.12
C ALA A 29 9.32 -14.57 1.86
N VAL A 30 9.00 -14.37 3.13
CA VAL A 30 8.17 -15.22 3.98
C VAL A 30 7.17 -14.33 4.71
N ASP A 31 5.98 -14.84 4.93
CA ASP A 31 4.98 -14.17 5.74
C ASP A 31 5.40 -14.24 7.22
N GLU A 32 5.74 -13.11 7.80
CA GLU A 32 6.20 -13.00 9.19
C GLU A 32 5.41 -11.92 9.94
N SER A 33 5.22 -12.13 11.24
CA SER A 33 4.68 -11.10 12.10
C SER A 33 5.64 -9.90 12.15
N VAL A 34 5.12 -8.68 12.04
CA VAL A 34 5.90 -7.43 12.18
C VAL A 34 6.71 -7.42 13.48
N ARG A 35 6.24 -8.12 14.53
CA ARG A 35 6.91 -8.19 15.83
C ARG A 35 8.17 -9.05 15.82
N ASP A 36 8.23 -10.04 14.93
CA ASP A 36 9.33 -11.01 14.87
C ASP A 36 10.43 -10.60 13.88
N ILE A 37 10.16 -9.56 13.09
CA ILE A 37 11.11 -9.06 12.11
C ILE A 37 12.16 -8.19 12.81
N PRO A 38 13.47 -8.50 12.71
CA PRO A 38 14.54 -7.74 13.37
C PRO A 38 14.88 -6.42 12.67
N VAL A 39 13.92 -5.83 11.96
CA VAL A 39 14.05 -4.55 11.26
C VAL A 39 12.82 -3.68 11.52
N SER A 40 12.99 -2.37 11.41
CA SER A 40 11.87 -1.44 11.53
C SER A 40 11.00 -1.54 10.28
N VAL A 41 9.72 -1.85 10.46
CA VAL A 41 8.72 -1.96 9.40
C VAL A 41 7.59 -0.99 9.66
N THR A 42 7.09 -0.34 8.60
CA THR A 42 5.78 0.31 8.59
C THR A 42 4.90 -0.46 7.61
N ALA A 43 3.76 -0.93 8.07
CA ALA A 43 2.80 -1.66 7.23
C ALA A 43 1.48 -0.88 7.14
N PHE A 44 0.91 -0.88 5.95
CA PHE A 44 -0.37 -0.28 5.60
C PHE A 44 -1.28 -1.41 5.12
N SER A 45 -2.31 -1.73 5.91
CA SER A 45 -3.31 -2.74 5.54
C SER A 45 -4.25 -2.23 4.46
N GLU A 46 -5.00 -3.14 3.83
CA GLU A 46 -6.04 -2.79 2.86
C GLU A 46 -7.02 -1.77 3.43
N GLU A 47 -7.49 -1.98 4.67
CA GLU A 47 -8.41 -1.06 5.36
C GLU A 47 -7.80 0.34 5.50
N TYR A 48 -6.50 0.44 5.82
CA TYR A 48 -5.80 1.71 5.90
C TYR A 48 -5.70 2.39 4.54
N ILE A 49 -5.32 1.63 3.51
CA ILE A 49 -5.21 2.10 2.12
C ILE A 49 -6.56 2.65 1.63
N GLU A 50 -7.65 1.94 1.87
CA GLU A 50 -9.00 2.36 1.49
C GLU A 50 -9.46 3.58 2.29
N LYS A 51 -9.30 3.56 3.61
CA LYS A 51 -9.73 4.64 4.52
C LYS A 51 -9.11 5.98 4.16
N TYR A 52 -7.83 5.98 3.81
CA TYR A 52 -7.10 7.20 3.44
C TYR A 52 -7.02 7.41 1.93
N SER A 53 -7.68 6.56 1.14
CA SER A 53 -7.70 6.62 -0.32
C SER A 53 -6.31 6.72 -0.94
N LEU A 54 -5.37 5.90 -0.46
CA LEU A 54 -4.01 5.86 -0.98
C LEU A 54 -4.02 5.25 -2.39
N LYS A 55 -3.79 6.07 -3.39
CA LYS A 55 -3.92 5.70 -4.81
C LYS A 55 -2.65 5.09 -5.39
N ASN A 56 -1.49 5.46 -4.84
CA ASN A 56 -0.17 5.07 -5.33
C ASN A 56 0.88 5.12 -4.21
N LEU A 57 2.12 4.71 -4.50
CA LEU A 57 3.20 4.71 -3.51
C LEU A 57 3.62 6.13 -3.05
N GLU A 58 3.32 7.17 -3.82
CA GLU A 58 3.55 8.56 -3.40
C GLU A 58 2.64 8.94 -2.24
N ASP A 59 1.36 8.53 -2.31
CA ASP A 59 0.40 8.75 -1.21
C ASP A 59 0.86 7.99 0.04
N VAL A 60 1.38 6.78 -0.12
CA VAL A 60 1.99 6.00 0.99
C VAL A 60 3.16 6.77 1.62
N ALA A 61 4.01 7.42 0.80
CA ALA A 61 5.12 8.21 1.33
C ALA A 61 4.67 9.42 2.14
N MET A 62 3.50 9.98 1.89
CA MET A 62 2.94 11.06 2.73
C MET A 62 2.56 10.57 4.13
N HIS A 63 2.35 9.26 4.31
CA HIS A 63 1.99 8.62 5.58
C HIS A 63 3.19 7.98 6.30
N ASP A 64 4.39 7.96 5.69
CA ASP A 64 5.62 7.48 6.32
C ASP A 64 6.72 8.53 6.21
N SER A 65 7.04 9.20 7.31
CA SER A 65 8.05 10.26 7.38
C SER A 65 9.47 9.82 7.00
N SER A 66 9.74 8.52 6.96
CA SER A 66 11.04 7.98 6.56
C SER A 66 11.16 7.70 5.07
N LEU A 67 10.03 7.65 4.35
CA LEU A 67 9.94 7.39 2.93
C LEU A 67 9.77 8.70 2.16
N GLU A 68 10.59 8.91 1.15
CA GLU A 68 10.50 10.07 0.28
C GLU A 68 10.43 9.60 -1.17
N ILE A 69 9.39 10.05 -1.87
CA ILE A 69 9.19 9.78 -3.28
C ILE A 69 9.05 11.12 -3.99
N THR A 70 9.92 11.34 -4.97
CA THR A 70 9.93 12.59 -5.75
C THR A 70 9.83 12.25 -7.24
N ARG A 71 8.74 12.68 -7.88
CA ARG A 71 8.56 12.52 -9.33
C ARG A 71 9.61 13.29 -10.10
N GLN A 72 10.04 12.72 -11.20
CA GLN A 72 10.92 13.39 -12.12
C GLN A 72 10.12 13.96 -13.29
N ASN A 73 10.44 15.18 -13.69
CA ASN A 73 9.75 15.95 -14.73
C ASN A 73 9.76 15.28 -16.13
N SER A 74 10.68 14.33 -16.35
CA SER A 74 10.83 13.64 -17.64
C SER A 74 9.91 12.44 -17.84
N GLY A 75 8.98 12.15 -16.91
CA GLY A 75 8.13 10.96 -16.97
C GLY A 75 8.89 9.63 -16.82
N SER A 76 10.19 9.68 -16.51
CA SER A 76 11.07 8.51 -16.40
C SER A 76 10.94 7.75 -15.08
N GLY A 77 9.98 8.14 -14.23
CA GLY A 77 9.73 7.52 -12.92
C GLY A 77 9.92 8.48 -11.77
N ALA A 78 10.26 7.96 -10.61
CA ALA A 78 10.47 8.73 -9.39
C ALA A 78 11.83 8.44 -8.78
N ALA A 79 12.36 9.36 -8.00
CA ALA A 79 13.44 9.10 -7.06
C ALA A 79 12.83 8.60 -5.76
N VAL A 80 13.26 7.43 -5.32
CA VAL A 80 12.81 6.82 -4.06
C VAL A 80 13.93 6.89 -3.05
N GLY A 81 13.65 7.45 -1.91
CA GLY A 81 14.57 7.58 -0.78
C GLY A 81 13.99 7.00 0.49
N LEU A 82 14.83 6.42 1.32
CA LEU A 82 14.46 5.91 2.62
C LEU A 82 15.50 6.33 3.67
N ARG A 83 15.04 6.97 4.75
CA ARG A 83 15.91 7.52 5.81
C ARG A 83 17.05 8.41 5.27
N GLY A 84 16.75 9.21 4.22
CA GLY A 84 17.74 10.12 3.60
C GLY A 84 18.67 9.49 2.56
N ILE A 85 18.64 8.16 2.39
CA ILE A 85 19.40 7.47 1.32
C ILE A 85 18.52 7.45 0.08
N LYS A 86 18.88 8.26 -0.92
CA LYS A 86 18.12 8.41 -2.17
C LYS A 86 18.88 7.84 -3.36
N SER A 87 18.12 7.30 -4.30
CA SER A 87 18.63 6.96 -5.64
C SER A 87 17.84 7.71 -6.68
N SER A 88 18.53 8.28 -7.64
CA SER A 88 17.89 8.90 -8.79
C SER A 88 17.67 7.86 -9.88
N SER A 89 16.46 7.76 -10.40
CA SER A 89 16.13 6.90 -11.54
C SER A 89 16.70 7.45 -12.87
N SER A 90 17.14 8.71 -12.89
CA SER A 90 17.69 9.36 -14.10
C SER A 90 19.16 9.06 -14.35
N THR A 91 19.86 8.49 -13.39
CA THR A 91 21.29 8.17 -13.55
C THR A 91 21.44 6.77 -14.12
N LEU A 92 21.72 6.69 -15.40
CA LEU A 92 22.00 5.43 -16.09
C LEU A 92 23.19 4.72 -15.45
N GLY A 93 23.00 3.45 -15.10
CA GLY A 93 24.04 2.60 -14.52
C GLY A 93 24.15 2.63 -12.99
N ILE A 94 23.39 3.47 -12.29
CA ILE A 94 23.32 3.43 -10.83
C ILE A 94 22.09 2.60 -10.42
N ALA A 95 22.35 1.54 -9.67
CA ALA A 95 21.29 0.71 -9.13
C ALA A 95 20.50 1.48 -8.05
N PRO A 96 19.16 1.29 -7.95
CA PRO A 96 18.37 1.89 -6.88
C PRO A 96 18.83 1.39 -5.52
N SER A 97 18.76 2.22 -4.49
CA SER A 97 19.07 1.84 -3.11
C SER A 97 17.85 1.31 -2.35
N VAL A 98 16.65 1.57 -2.86
CA VAL A 98 15.39 1.03 -2.36
C VAL A 98 14.79 0.10 -3.42
N SER A 99 14.56 -1.16 -3.07
CA SER A 99 13.89 -2.12 -3.94
C SER A 99 12.37 -1.99 -3.83
N ILE A 100 11.68 -2.13 -4.95
CA ILE A 100 10.23 -2.25 -5.00
C ILE A 100 9.90 -3.67 -5.45
N ILE A 101 9.06 -4.35 -4.67
CA ILE A 101 8.67 -5.74 -4.88
C ILE A 101 7.15 -5.80 -4.86
N ILE A 102 6.55 -6.35 -5.91
CA ILE A 102 5.11 -6.56 -6.00
C ILE A 102 4.89 -8.06 -6.17
N ASP A 103 4.14 -8.67 -5.26
CA ASP A 103 3.85 -10.11 -5.23
C ASP A 103 5.12 -10.97 -5.39
N GLY A 104 6.19 -10.58 -4.71
CA GLY A 104 7.48 -11.27 -4.77
C GLY A 104 8.33 -10.96 -6.00
N ALA A 105 7.81 -10.25 -6.99
CA ALA A 105 8.54 -9.87 -8.18
C ALA A 105 9.29 -8.53 -7.99
N TYR A 106 10.57 -8.50 -8.30
CA TYR A 106 11.38 -7.30 -8.23
C TYR A 106 11.14 -6.38 -9.45
N TYR A 107 10.85 -5.12 -9.18
CA TYR A 107 10.68 -4.07 -10.19
C TYR A 107 11.87 -3.11 -10.21
N PRO A 108 12.72 -3.18 -11.24
CA PRO A 108 13.94 -2.37 -11.32
C PRO A 108 13.66 -0.90 -11.65
N SER A 109 12.46 -0.61 -12.15
CA SER A 109 12.08 0.74 -12.57
C SER A 109 11.18 1.41 -11.54
N ALA A 110 11.57 2.61 -11.10
CA ALA A 110 10.74 3.44 -10.25
C ALA A 110 9.48 4.01 -10.97
N ARG A 111 9.21 3.60 -12.22
CA ARG A 111 7.93 3.92 -12.90
C ARG A 111 6.74 3.27 -12.21
N VAL A 112 6.95 2.12 -11.59
CA VAL A 112 5.93 1.39 -10.82
C VAL A 112 5.37 2.22 -9.65
N VAL A 113 6.09 3.23 -9.19
CA VAL A 113 5.60 4.18 -8.17
C VAL A 113 4.32 4.90 -8.62
N ASN A 114 4.15 5.10 -9.93
CA ASN A 114 2.99 5.77 -10.50
C ASN A 114 1.81 4.81 -10.75
N GLU A 115 2.03 3.51 -10.61
CA GLU A 115 0.98 2.52 -10.77
C GLU A 115 0.04 2.56 -9.56
N GLY A 116 -1.23 2.27 -9.80
CA GLY A 116 -2.25 2.34 -8.76
C GLY A 116 -2.18 1.18 -7.78
N LEU A 117 -2.58 1.46 -6.54
CA LEU A 117 -2.75 0.47 -5.46
C LEU A 117 -4.21 -0.02 -5.36
N PHE A 118 -4.93 -0.07 -6.48
CA PHE A 118 -6.39 -0.28 -6.49
C PHE A 118 -6.85 -1.68 -6.06
N ASP A 119 -5.97 -2.65 -6.00
CA ASP A 119 -6.22 -4.01 -5.50
C ASP A 119 -5.11 -4.47 -4.55
N ALA A 120 -4.49 -3.54 -3.84
CA ALA A 120 -3.45 -3.85 -2.88
C ALA A 120 -4.06 -4.30 -1.56
N ASN A 121 -3.68 -5.49 -1.11
CA ASN A 121 -3.98 -6.01 0.22
C ASN A 121 -3.12 -5.32 1.29
N GLN A 122 -1.84 -5.10 0.97
CA GLN A 122 -0.88 -4.54 1.91
C GLN A 122 0.27 -3.84 1.20
N VAL A 123 0.73 -2.75 1.80
CA VAL A 123 2.02 -2.14 1.48
C VAL A 123 2.89 -2.15 2.73
N ALA A 124 4.10 -2.68 2.64
CA ALA A 124 5.05 -2.64 3.75
C ALA A 124 6.37 -1.98 3.34
N VAL A 125 6.90 -1.13 4.22
CA VAL A 125 8.17 -0.43 4.07
C VAL A 125 9.16 -0.98 5.08
N LEU A 126 10.09 -1.80 4.62
CA LEU A 126 11.15 -2.38 5.43
C LEU A 126 12.35 -1.43 5.43
N LYS A 127 12.70 -0.90 6.60
CA LYS A 127 13.66 0.19 6.77
C LYS A 127 15.02 -0.33 7.18
N GLY A 128 16.01 -0.14 6.33
CA GLY A 128 17.39 -0.57 6.55
C GLY A 128 17.83 -1.63 5.55
N PRO A 129 19.11 -2.04 5.58
CA PRO A 129 19.68 -2.95 4.59
C PRO A 129 18.98 -4.33 4.58
N GLN A 130 18.44 -4.71 3.43
CA GLN A 130 17.76 -5.97 3.19
C GLN A 130 18.41 -6.77 2.05
N SER A 131 19.67 -6.48 1.75
CA SER A 131 20.37 -7.05 0.58
C SER A 131 20.53 -8.57 0.67
N LEU A 132 20.49 -9.15 1.86
CA LEU A 132 20.60 -10.60 2.04
C LEU A 132 19.41 -11.35 1.43
N TYR A 133 18.20 -10.78 1.58
CA TYR A 133 16.95 -11.43 1.16
C TYR A 133 16.43 -10.90 -0.18
N PHE A 134 16.62 -9.62 -0.45
CA PHE A 134 16.06 -8.93 -1.62
C PHE A 134 17.11 -8.49 -2.64
N GLY A 135 18.37 -8.88 -2.44
CA GLY A 135 19.44 -8.62 -3.39
C GLY A 135 20.06 -7.23 -3.30
N LYS A 136 20.97 -6.93 -4.25
CA LYS A 136 21.88 -5.80 -4.21
C LYS A 136 21.22 -4.42 -4.15
N ASN A 137 19.99 -4.29 -4.60
CA ASN A 137 19.29 -3.00 -4.71
C ASN A 137 18.47 -2.63 -3.46
N ALA A 138 18.60 -3.39 -2.37
CA ALA A 138 17.91 -3.20 -1.10
C ALA A 138 18.85 -2.68 0.00
N THR A 139 19.74 -1.74 -0.32
CA THR A 139 20.73 -1.21 0.61
C THR A 139 20.17 -0.22 1.62
N ALA A 140 19.17 0.57 1.22
CA ALA A 140 18.46 1.50 2.11
C ALA A 140 17.19 0.85 2.69
N GLY A 141 16.57 -0.06 1.95
CA GLY A 141 15.36 -0.76 2.35
C GLY A 141 14.59 -1.34 1.19
N VAL A 142 13.38 -1.81 1.50
CA VAL A 142 12.48 -2.45 0.53
C VAL A 142 11.06 -1.93 0.74
N ILE A 143 10.35 -1.69 -0.35
CA ILE A 143 8.90 -1.49 -0.36
C ILE A 143 8.29 -2.75 -0.96
N THR A 144 7.45 -3.44 -0.19
CA THR A 144 6.70 -4.59 -0.69
C THR A 144 5.24 -4.21 -0.85
N VAL A 145 4.65 -4.60 -1.97
CA VAL A 145 3.22 -4.48 -2.23
C VAL A 145 2.69 -5.89 -2.44
N LYS A 146 1.68 -6.27 -1.68
CA LYS A 146 0.93 -7.51 -1.87
C LYS A 146 -0.44 -7.15 -2.42
N THR A 147 -0.84 -7.80 -3.51
CA THR A 147 -2.20 -7.71 -4.04
C THR A 147 -3.11 -8.71 -3.34
N ASN A 148 -4.43 -8.52 -3.48
CA ASN A 148 -5.39 -9.44 -2.92
C ASN A 148 -5.35 -10.79 -3.64
N ASP A 149 -5.30 -11.86 -2.86
CA ASP A 149 -5.42 -13.22 -3.35
C ASP A 149 -6.89 -13.54 -3.73
N PRO A 150 -7.14 -14.52 -4.62
CA PRO A 150 -8.49 -15.01 -4.86
C PRO A 150 -9.13 -15.52 -3.56
N GLY A 151 -10.38 -15.10 -3.27
CA GLY A 151 -11.12 -15.57 -2.11
C GLY A 151 -11.70 -16.98 -2.31
N ASP A 152 -12.21 -17.56 -1.21
CA ASP A 152 -12.85 -18.89 -1.18
C ASP A 152 -14.31 -18.85 -1.68
N GLU A 153 -14.87 -17.67 -1.92
CA GLU A 153 -16.22 -17.46 -2.40
C GLU A 153 -16.24 -16.53 -3.61
N LEU A 154 -17.32 -16.56 -4.39
CA LEU A 154 -17.53 -15.61 -5.48
C LEU A 154 -17.70 -14.20 -4.92
N GLU A 155 -16.80 -13.33 -5.23
CA GLU A 155 -16.82 -11.92 -4.87
C GLU A 155 -16.90 -11.06 -6.12
N VAL A 156 -17.82 -10.07 -6.13
CA VAL A 156 -17.93 -9.09 -7.21
C VAL A 156 -17.98 -7.71 -6.57
N ILE A 157 -16.97 -6.89 -6.84
CA ILE A 157 -16.87 -5.53 -6.34
C ILE A 157 -16.93 -4.55 -7.51
N ALA A 158 -17.79 -3.54 -7.40
CA ALA A 158 -17.81 -2.41 -8.31
C ALA A 158 -17.72 -1.11 -7.50
N LYS A 159 -16.68 -0.31 -7.77
CA LYS A 159 -16.47 0.99 -7.13
C LYS A 159 -16.49 2.09 -8.18
N ALA A 160 -17.15 3.21 -7.90
CA ALA A 160 -17.11 4.42 -8.71
C ALA A 160 -16.73 5.60 -7.83
N GLY A 161 -15.77 6.40 -8.29
CA GLY A 161 -15.28 7.58 -7.60
C GLY A 161 -15.24 8.79 -8.53
N TYR A 162 -15.53 9.97 -7.97
CA TYR A 162 -15.38 11.24 -8.68
C TYR A 162 -14.64 12.25 -7.80
N GLU A 163 -13.56 12.79 -8.34
CA GLU A 163 -12.75 13.83 -7.70
C GLU A 163 -12.99 15.16 -8.41
N ALA A 164 -13.65 16.09 -7.73
CA ALA A 164 -14.12 17.32 -8.35
C ALA A 164 -13.00 18.31 -8.70
N GLU A 165 -11.88 18.30 -7.98
CA GLU A 165 -10.77 19.25 -8.19
C GLU A 165 -10.09 19.03 -9.55
N PHE A 166 -9.80 17.78 -9.89
CA PHE A 166 -9.17 17.41 -11.17
C PHE A 166 -10.18 16.83 -12.18
N GLN A 167 -11.47 16.85 -11.85
CA GLN A 167 -12.52 16.24 -12.67
C GLN A 167 -12.16 14.81 -13.08
N THR A 168 -11.65 14.07 -12.10
CA THR A 168 -11.18 12.69 -12.32
C THR A 168 -12.31 11.72 -12.00
N THR A 169 -12.67 10.91 -12.96
CA THR A 169 -13.59 9.78 -12.79
C THR A 169 -12.79 8.49 -12.68
N THR A 170 -13.07 7.70 -11.65
CA THR A 170 -12.45 6.39 -11.43
C THR A 170 -13.53 5.33 -11.37
N LEU A 171 -13.39 4.28 -12.18
CA LEU A 171 -14.25 3.10 -12.17
C LEU A 171 -13.37 1.88 -11.90
N THR A 172 -13.73 1.09 -10.90
CA THR A 172 -13.03 -0.14 -10.55
C THR A 172 -14.02 -1.29 -10.52
N GLY A 173 -13.65 -2.39 -11.17
CA GLY A 173 -14.38 -3.64 -11.15
C GLY A 173 -13.46 -4.79 -10.76
N ILE A 174 -13.87 -5.59 -9.78
CA ILE A 174 -13.12 -6.75 -9.31
C ILE A 174 -14.07 -7.95 -9.31
N ILE A 175 -13.60 -9.06 -9.85
CA ILE A 175 -14.27 -10.35 -9.74
C ILE A 175 -13.26 -11.38 -9.24
N SER A 176 -13.62 -12.09 -8.21
CA SER A 176 -12.81 -13.14 -7.59
C SER A 176 -13.67 -14.37 -7.41
N THR A 177 -13.15 -15.53 -7.78
CA THR A 177 -13.89 -16.80 -7.65
C THR A 177 -12.94 -17.97 -7.47
N PRO A 178 -13.24 -18.92 -6.57
CA PRO A 178 -12.58 -20.20 -6.54
C PRO A 178 -12.99 -21.03 -7.77
N ILE A 179 -12.06 -21.75 -8.37
CA ILE A 179 -12.33 -22.72 -9.45
C ILE A 179 -12.33 -24.14 -8.87
N SER A 180 -11.46 -24.40 -7.90
CA SER A 180 -11.34 -25.66 -7.19
C SER A 180 -10.72 -25.40 -5.81
N ASP A 181 -10.63 -26.43 -4.97
CA ASP A 181 -10.07 -26.33 -3.61
C ASP A 181 -8.67 -25.72 -3.55
N ASN A 182 -7.91 -25.75 -4.65
CA ASN A 182 -6.52 -25.25 -4.70
C ASN A 182 -6.30 -24.17 -5.77
N TRP A 183 -7.36 -23.77 -6.50
CA TRP A 183 -7.24 -22.81 -7.58
C TRP A 183 -8.34 -21.75 -7.50
N GLY A 184 -7.95 -20.50 -7.53
CA GLY A 184 -8.83 -19.35 -7.65
C GLY A 184 -8.37 -18.39 -8.76
N ILE A 185 -9.28 -17.59 -9.24
CA ILE A 185 -9.00 -16.48 -10.17
C ILE A 185 -9.54 -15.19 -9.56
N ARG A 186 -8.70 -14.15 -9.59
CA ARG A 186 -9.08 -12.78 -9.31
C ARG A 186 -8.72 -11.91 -10.51
N LEU A 187 -9.69 -11.14 -10.97
CA LEU A 187 -9.52 -10.16 -12.05
C LEU A 187 -9.92 -8.80 -11.52
N ALA A 188 -8.98 -7.88 -11.52
CA ALA A 188 -9.21 -6.51 -11.12
C ALA A 188 -8.93 -5.57 -12.30
N LEU A 189 -9.87 -4.67 -12.58
CA LEU A 189 -9.79 -3.69 -13.67
C LEU A 189 -10.11 -2.31 -13.11
N GLN A 190 -9.29 -1.31 -13.48
CA GLN A 190 -9.56 0.07 -13.15
C GLN A 190 -9.42 0.95 -14.38
N SER A 191 -10.39 1.85 -14.57
CA SER A 191 -10.32 2.95 -15.51
C SER A 191 -10.29 4.26 -14.74
N ARG A 192 -9.35 5.13 -15.08
CA ARG A 192 -9.22 6.46 -14.48
C ARG A 192 -9.05 7.48 -15.58
N GLU A 193 -10.01 8.38 -15.67
CA GLU A 193 -10.02 9.50 -16.61
C GLU A 193 -9.99 10.82 -15.87
N SER A 194 -9.13 11.74 -16.32
CA SER A 194 -9.00 13.09 -15.73
C SER A 194 -9.10 14.13 -16.84
N ASP A 195 -10.10 14.99 -16.74
CA ASP A 195 -10.32 16.06 -17.72
C ASP A 195 -9.49 17.33 -17.44
N ARG A 196 -8.91 17.43 -16.23
CA ARG A 196 -8.01 18.53 -15.86
C ARG A 196 -6.63 18.00 -15.49
N GLY A 197 -5.62 18.44 -16.25
CA GLY A 197 -4.22 18.27 -15.89
C GLY A 197 -3.78 19.31 -14.86
N VAL A 198 -2.68 19.01 -14.16
CA VAL A 198 -2.00 19.96 -13.25
C VAL A 198 -1.42 21.17 -14.00
N LEU A 199 -1.22 21.03 -15.31
CA LEU A 199 -0.73 22.09 -16.21
C LEU A 199 -1.83 22.39 -17.22
N SER A 200 -2.43 23.56 -17.15
CA SER A 200 -3.24 24.09 -18.24
C SER A 200 -2.30 24.68 -19.31
N ASN A 201 -2.48 24.25 -20.54
CA ASN A 201 -1.78 24.86 -21.67
C ASN A 201 -2.59 26.08 -22.13
N ASP A 202 -2.38 27.22 -21.46
CA ASP A 202 -3.02 28.49 -21.81
C ASP A 202 -2.30 29.19 -22.99
N ALA A 203 -1.69 28.43 -23.89
CA ALA A 203 -1.15 29.02 -25.12
C ALA A 203 -2.33 29.52 -25.96
N PRO A 204 -2.42 30.82 -26.28
CA PRO A 204 -3.47 31.29 -27.18
C PRO A 204 -3.30 30.65 -28.53
N ASP A 205 -4.38 30.12 -29.06
CA ASP A 205 -4.43 29.59 -30.41
C ASP A 205 -4.00 30.69 -31.38
N SER A 206 -2.83 30.51 -32.00
CA SER A 206 -2.26 31.40 -33.00
C SER A 206 -2.66 30.99 -34.41
#